data_3b93bf2916234abd4742d8e981181a37
#
_entry.id   3b93bf2916234abd4742d8e981181a37
#
_cell.length_a   1.000
_cell.length_b   1.000
_cell.length_c   1.000
_cell.angle_alpha   90.00
_cell.angle_beta   90.00
_cell.angle_gamma   90.00
#
_symmetry.space_group_name_H-M   'P 1'
#
loop_
_entity.id
_entity.type
_entity.pdbx_description
1 polymer ?
#
loop_
_entity_poly.entity_id
_entity_poly.type
_entity_poly.pdbx_seq_one_letter_code
_entity_poly.pdbx_strand_id
1 'polypeptide(L)'
;MYKSVLVPLDGSMFGEHALPSATSIARRAGARLTLAYVHEPAATFYGEGAVILSNDVDAHARLQKQAYLERVVLRFGDACPKQVSSLLLEGGVVEAICNQIAKDKTDLVVMTTHGRGPLGRFWLGSVADKLLRQLSIPLLLVHPGQTASDLKSDPVFKHILIPLDGSDLAERILTPATSLGQLMASQYTLLRVVKPAHPALPYTEGLSIAQMAGEILDRIEKLQSELRMEAHSYLTGLAEKLRASSLHVRTRIVFEEHAAAAILHEATSCGADLIAMETHGRGGLSRLFLGSVADKVLRGSMLPVLLQHPSE
;
A
#
# COMPACT_ATOMS: atom_id res chain seq x y z
N MET A 1 0.94 -7.17 -15.95
CA MET A 1 1.05 -5.77 -16.40
C MET A 1 -0.31 -5.11 -16.22
N TYR A 2 -0.39 -3.95 -15.60
CA TYR A 2 -1.65 -3.27 -15.29
C TYR A 2 -2.40 -2.85 -16.55
N LYS A 3 -3.73 -3.07 -16.58
CA LYS A 3 -4.62 -2.75 -17.71
C LYS A 3 -5.69 -1.72 -17.35
N SER A 4 -6.08 -1.67 -16.08
CA SER A 4 -7.14 -0.80 -15.58
C SER A 4 -6.79 -0.25 -14.20
N VAL A 5 -6.61 1.05 -14.12
CA VAL A 5 -6.27 1.79 -12.89
C VAL A 5 -7.48 2.61 -12.47
N LEU A 6 -7.87 2.53 -11.20
CA LEU A 6 -8.96 3.32 -10.64
C LEU A 6 -8.42 4.26 -9.55
N VAL A 7 -8.87 5.52 -9.58
CA VAL A 7 -8.58 6.54 -8.57
C VAL A 7 -9.88 7.04 -7.97
N PRO A 8 -10.18 6.66 -6.71
CA PRO A 8 -11.28 7.27 -5.98
C PRO A 8 -10.92 8.69 -5.56
N LEU A 9 -11.79 9.64 -5.85
CA LEU A 9 -11.65 11.04 -5.49
C LEU A 9 -12.79 11.47 -4.56
N ASP A 10 -12.52 12.40 -3.66
CA ASP A 10 -13.48 12.95 -2.71
C ASP A 10 -13.76 14.44 -2.91
N GLY A 11 -13.18 15.04 -3.95
CA GLY A 11 -13.28 16.46 -4.25
C GLY A 11 -12.33 17.35 -3.45
N SER A 12 -11.47 16.76 -2.61
CA SER A 12 -10.44 17.51 -1.88
C SER A 12 -9.14 17.60 -2.67
N MET A 13 -8.36 18.65 -2.39
CA MET A 13 -7.01 18.76 -2.91
C MET A 13 -6.08 17.62 -2.44
N PHE A 14 -6.37 17.02 -1.29
CA PHE A 14 -5.60 15.90 -0.75
C PHE A 14 -5.80 14.62 -1.56
N GLY A 15 -7.05 14.32 -1.96
CA GLY A 15 -7.36 13.17 -2.81
C GLY A 15 -6.65 13.22 -4.17
N GLU A 16 -6.42 14.43 -4.70
CA GLU A 16 -5.76 14.63 -5.99
C GLU A 16 -4.27 14.26 -6.00
N HIS A 17 -3.62 14.10 -4.83
CA HIS A 17 -2.21 13.67 -4.79
C HIS A 17 -1.99 12.24 -5.29
N ALA A 18 -3.04 11.43 -5.41
CA ALA A 18 -2.97 10.12 -6.05
C ALA A 18 -2.80 10.21 -7.59
N LEU A 19 -3.25 11.31 -8.19
CA LEU A 19 -3.36 11.46 -9.65
C LEU A 19 -2.01 11.39 -10.39
N PRO A 20 -0.92 12.06 -9.94
CA PRO A 20 0.36 11.97 -10.64
C PRO A 20 0.88 10.54 -10.74
N SER A 21 0.85 9.78 -9.64
CA SER A 21 1.28 8.38 -9.64
C SER A 21 0.39 7.50 -10.50
N ALA A 22 -0.94 7.66 -10.40
CA ALA A 22 -1.89 6.91 -11.22
C ALA A 22 -1.70 7.19 -12.72
N THR A 23 -1.52 8.46 -13.08
CA THR A 23 -1.29 8.90 -14.47
C THR A 23 0.02 8.35 -15.01
N SER A 24 1.10 8.43 -14.22
CA SER A 24 2.41 7.87 -14.57
C SER A 24 2.33 6.36 -14.84
N ILE A 25 1.66 5.61 -13.96
CA ILE A 25 1.46 4.16 -14.12
C ILE A 25 0.61 3.86 -15.34
N ALA A 26 -0.56 4.50 -15.46
CA ALA A 26 -1.49 4.26 -16.57
C ALA A 26 -0.85 4.54 -17.93
N ARG A 27 -0.09 5.64 -18.05
CA ARG A 27 0.61 6.02 -19.28
C ARG A 27 1.67 4.99 -19.66
N ARG A 28 2.52 4.57 -18.72
CA ARG A 28 3.60 3.59 -18.97
C ARG A 28 3.05 2.20 -19.26
N ALA A 29 1.95 1.82 -18.62
CA ALA A 29 1.31 0.53 -18.83
C ALA A 29 0.41 0.50 -20.09
N GLY A 30 0.06 1.65 -20.67
CA GLY A 30 -1.00 1.75 -21.66
C GLY A 30 -2.37 1.38 -21.09
N ALA A 31 -2.56 1.57 -19.77
CA ALA A 31 -3.75 1.19 -19.05
C ALA A 31 -4.84 2.26 -19.15
N ARG A 32 -6.10 1.83 -19.02
CA ARG A 32 -7.22 2.74 -18.79
C ARG A 32 -7.12 3.34 -17.40
N LEU A 33 -7.34 4.64 -17.28
CA LEU A 33 -7.42 5.37 -16.02
C LEU A 33 -8.87 5.81 -15.78
N THR A 34 -9.47 5.34 -14.69
CA THR A 34 -10.82 5.73 -14.28
C THR A 34 -10.76 6.58 -13.01
N LEU A 35 -11.26 7.81 -13.11
CA LEU A 35 -11.46 8.70 -11.96
C LEU A 35 -12.87 8.50 -11.44
N ALA A 36 -13.03 8.08 -10.19
CA ALA A 36 -14.33 7.79 -9.61
C ALA A 36 -14.63 8.76 -8.45
N TYR A 37 -15.80 9.37 -8.48
CA TYR A 37 -16.33 10.12 -7.33
C TYR A 37 -17.66 9.49 -6.95
N VAL A 38 -17.88 9.22 -5.66
CA VAL A 38 -19.13 8.64 -5.20
C VAL A 38 -20.06 9.73 -4.69
N HIS A 39 -21.29 9.72 -5.17
CA HIS A 39 -22.37 10.51 -4.64
C HIS A 39 -23.21 9.63 -3.70
N GLU A 40 -23.21 9.99 -2.42
CA GLU A 40 -24.12 9.40 -1.43
C GLU A 40 -25.39 10.27 -1.46
N PRO A 41 -26.54 9.71 -1.86
CA PRO A 41 -27.79 10.44 -1.82
C PRO A 41 -28.10 10.94 -0.40
N ALA A 42 -28.59 12.16 -0.27
CA ALA A 42 -29.02 12.66 1.02
C ALA A 42 -30.11 11.74 1.58
N ALA A 43 -29.93 11.26 2.82
CA ALA A 43 -30.93 10.44 3.48
C ALA A 43 -32.26 11.19 3.53
N THR A 44 -33.31 10.60 2.96
CA THR A 44 -34.65 11.17 2.97
C THR A 44 -35.19 11.05 4.40
N PHE A 45 -35.07 12.11 5.18
CA PHE A 45 -35.77 12.19 6.48
C PHE A 45 -37.26 12.39 6.20
N TYR A 46 -38.05 11.37 6.48
CA TYR A 46 -39.49 11.48 6.51
C TYR A 46 -39.93 12.25 7.76
N GLY A 47 -40.00 13.56 7.66
CA GLY A 47 -40.63 14.44 8.64
C GLY A 47 -41.67 15.32 7.90
N GLU A 48 -42.85 15.51 8.49
CA GLU A 48 -43.86 16.36 7.91
C GLU A 48 -43.30 17.76 7.59
N GLY A 49 -43.13 18.09 6.31
CA GLY A 49 -42.67 19.37 5.80
C GLY A 49 -41.25 19.44 5.17
N ALA A 50 -40.44 18.36 5.24
CA ALA A 50 -39.03 18.40 4.82
C ALA A 50 -38.74 17.80 3.43
N VAL A 51 -39.71 17.25 2.72
CA VAL A 51 -39.52 16.43 1.51
C VAL A 51 -39.17 17.22 0.26
N ILE A 52 -39.48 18.50 0.19
CA ILE A 52 -39.36 19.30 -1.07
C ILE A 52 -37.96 19.85 -1.30
N LEU A 53 -37.16 20.02 -0.25
CA LEU A 53 -35.78 20.55 -0.38
C LEU A 53 -34.73 19.51 -0.73
N SER A 54 -35.01 18.20 -0.61
CA SER A 54 -34.01 17.16 -0.78
C SER A 54 -33.60 16.89 -2.23
N ASN A 55 -34.55 16.90 -3.18
CA ASN A 55 -34.27 16.55 -4.57
C ASN A 55 -33.45 17.62 -5.29
N ASP A 56 -33.74 18.90 -5.10
CA ASP A 56 -32.99 19.99 -5.73
C ASP A 56 -31.58 20.11 -5.16
N VAL A 57 -31.41 19.92 -3.84
CA VAL A 57 -30.10 19.93 -3.17
C VAL A 57 -29.26 18.74 -3.64
N ASP A 58 -29.87 17.56 -3.75
CA ASP A 58 -29.20 16.36 -4.23
C ASP A 58 -28.76 16.49 -5.69
N ALA A 59 -29.65 16.97 -6.56
CA ALA A 59 -29.36 17.24 -7.96
C ALA A 59 -28.22 18.25 -8.13
N HIS A 60 -28.23 19.33 -7.33
CA HIS A 60 -27.16 20.32 -7.34
C HIS A 60 -25.82 19.73 -6.88
N ALA A 61 -25.81 18.92 -5.83
CA ALA A 61 -24.61 18.23 -5.33
C ALA A 61 -24.04 17.27 -6.39
N ARG A 62 -24.89 16.54 -7.12
CA ARG A 62 -24.47 15.69 -8.25
C ARG A 62 -23.78 16.47 -9.35
N LEU A 63 -24.40 17.59 -9.78
CA LEU A 63 -23.84 18.47 -10.80
C LEU A 63 -22.47 19.04 -10.39
N GLN A 64 -22.31 19.44 -9.12
CA GLN A 64 -21.04 19.94 -8.61
C GLN A 64 -19.95 18.86 -8.65
N LYS A 65 -20.26 17.61 -8.26
CA LYS A 65 -19.32 16.48 -8.30
C LYS A 65 -18.94 16.12 -9.74
N GLN A 66 -19.92 16.12 -10.65
CA GLN A 66 -19.69 15.88 -12.07
C GLN A 66 -18.77 16.96 -12.66
N ALA A 67 -19.07 18.24 -12.42
CA ALA A 67 -18.25 19.35 -12.87
C ALA A 67 -16.83 19.34 -12.27
N TYR A 68 -16.68 18.85 -11.04
CA TYR A 68 -15.36 18.63 -10.44
C TYR A 68 -14.55 17.59 -11.23
N LEU A 69 -15.13 16.42 -11.53
CA LEU A 69 -14.45 15.37 -12.30
C LEU A 69 -14.02 15.87 -13.67
N GLU A 70 -14.89 16.60 -14.37
CA GLU A 70 -14.60 17.20 -15.69
C GLU A 70 -13.42 18.17 -15.62
N ARG A 71 -13.41 19.05 -14.59
CA ARG A 71 -12.27 19.97 -14.36
C ARG A 71 -10.97 19.24 -14.10
N VAL A 72 -11.01 18.14 -13.34
CA VAL A 72 -9.79 17.34 -13.09
C VAL A 72 -9.27 16.75 -14.39
N VAL A 73 -10.14 16.17 -15.23
CA VAL A 73 -9.73 15.63 -16.54
C VAL A 73 -9.12 16.71 -17.42
N LEU A 74 -9.72 17.90 -17.49
CA LEU A 74 -9.21 19.01 -18.29
C LEU A 74 -7.82 19.49 -17.82
N ARG A 75 -7.51 19.39 -16.52
CA ARG A 75 -6.22 19.80 -15.96
C ARG A 75 -5.05 18.88 -16.35
N PHE A 76 -5.31 17.65 -16.80
CA PHE A 76 -4.23 16.77 -17.30
C PHE A 76 -3.55 17.32 -18.57
N GLY A 77 -4.27 18.04 -19.44
CA GLY A 77 -3.74 18.56 -20.69
C GLY A 77 -2.99 17.46 -21.48
N ASP A 78 -1.74 17.77 -21.90
CA ASP A 78 -0.89 16.83 -22.66
C ASP A 78 -0.40 15.62 -21.84
N ALA A 79 -0.46 15.70 -20.50
CA ALA A 79 -0.12 14.59 -19.61
C ALA A 79 -1.24 13.53 -19.51
N CYS A 80 -2.39 13.77 -20.16
CA CYS A 80 -3.54 12.88 -20.13
C CYS A 80 -3.20 11.48 -20.69
N PRO A 81 -3.45 10.39 -19.94
CA PRO A 81 -3.37 9.05 -20.51
C PRO A 81 -4.31 8.90 -21.72
N LYS A 82 -3.94 8.05 -22.68
CA LYS A 82 -4.75 7.85 -23.90
C LYS A 82 -6.20 7.42 -23.61
N GLN A 83 -6.43 6.76 -22.48
CA GLN A 83 -7.74 6.24 -22.07
C GLN A 83 -8.05 6.71 -20.66
N VAL A 84 -8.56 7.92 -20.53
CA VAL A 84 -9.08 8.48 -19.27
C VAL A 84 -10.60 8.55 -19.32
N SER A 85 -11.23 8.11 -18.25
CA SER A 85 -12.67 8.27 -18.02
C SER A 85 -12.93 8.80 -16.62
N SER A 86 -14.00 9.56 -16.46
CA SER A 86 -14.50 10.00 -15.16
C SER A 86 -15.89 9.44 -14.92
N LEU A 87 -16.14 8.95 -13.72
CA LEU A 87 -17.40 8.33 -13.34
C LEU A 87 -17.92 8.94 -12.04
N LEU A 88 -19.14 9.39 -12.04
CA LEU A 88 -19.91 9.67 -10.84
C LEU A 88 -20.68 8.40 -10.48
N LEU A 89 -20.28 7.76 -9.39
CA LEU A 89 -20.91 6.58 -8.83
C LEU A 89 -21.96 6.98 -7.80
N GLU A 90 -22.92 6.09 -7.51
CA GLU A 90 -23.98 6.33 -6.54
C GLU A 90 -24.01 5.27 -5.46
N GLY A 91 -24.41 5.67 -4.25
CA GLY A 91 -24.56 4.76 -3.10
C GLY A 91 -23.45 4.89 -2.07
N GLY A 92 -23.30 3.87 -1.25
CA GLY A 92 -22.24 3.85 -0.23
C GLY A 92 -20.85 3.83 -0.86
N VAL A 93 -19.94 4.68 -0.35
CA VAL A 93 -18.64 4.94 -1.02
C VAL A 93 -17.87 3.65 -1.30
N VAL A 94 -17.71 2.79 -0.29
CA VAL A 94 -16.90 1.57 -0.43
C VAL A 94 -17.55 0.57 -1.37
N GLU A 95 -18.86 0.36 -1.22
CA GLU A 95 -19.64 -0.57 -2.04
C GLU A 95 -19.63 -0.15 -3.52
N ALA A 96 -19.90 1.12 -3.80
CA ALA A 96 -19.89 1.65 -5.16
C ALA A 96 -18.52 1.49 -5.84
N ILE A 97 -17.42 1.74 -5.10
CA ILE A 97 -16.06 1.53 -5.60
C ILE A 97 -15.79 0.05 -5.86
N CYS A 98 -16.12 -0.86 -4.93
CA CYS A 98 -15.93 -2.30 -5.10
C CYS A 98 -16.72 -2.84 -6.31
N ASN A 99 -17.98 -2.42 -6.49
CA ASN A 99 -18.79 -2.78 -7.62
C ASN A 99 -18.19 -2.30 -8.95
N GLN A 100 -17.65 -1.07 -8.97
CA GLN A 100 -17.00 -0.53 -10.17
C GLN A 100 -15.69 -1.26 -10.48
N ILE A 101 -14.90 -1.62 -9.48
CA ILE A 101 -13.68 -2.44 -9.61
C ILE A 101 -14.00 -3.77 -10.28
N ALA A 102 -15.03 -4.47 -9.80
CA ALA A 102 -15.46 -5.75 -10.36
C ALA A 102 -15.97 -5.60 -11.81
N LYS A 103 -16.78 -4.57 -12.09
CA LYS A 103 -17.33 -4.28 -13.41
C LYS A 103 -16.25 -4.00 -14.46
N ASP A 104 -15.27 -3.16 -14.11
CA ASP A 104 -14.21 -2.73 -15.04
C ASP A 104 -13.01 -3.67 -15.05
N LYS A 105 -13.01 -4.71 -14.21
CA LYS A 105 -11.86 -5.60 -13.97
C LYS A 105 -10.60 -4.77 -13.66
N THR A 106 -10.76 -3.81 -12.74
CA THR A 106 -9.65 -2.98 -12.26
C THR A 106 -8.60 -3.87 -11.61
N ASP A 107 -7.34 -3.62 -11.93
CA ASP A 107 -6.20 -4.40 -11.43
C ASP A 107 -5.24 -3.59 -10.55
N LEU A 108 -5.50 -2.29 -10.40
CA LEU A 108 -4.80 -1.42 -9.45
C LEU A 108 -5.73 -0.29 -9.00
N VAL A 109 -5.81 -0.06 -7.69
CA VAL A 109 -6.39 1.16 -7.13
C VAL A 109 -5.26 2.06 -6.65
N VAL A 110 -5.32 3.35 -6.97
CA VAL A 110 -4.38 4.36 -6.48
C VAL A 110 -5.16 5.41 -5.72
N MET A 111 -4.84 5.63 -4.45
CA MET A 111 -5.53 6.64 -3.65
C MET A 111 -4.61 7.24 -2.59
N THR A 112 -5.04 8.29 -1.94
CA THR A 112 -4.32 8.87 -0.82
C THR A 112 -4.69 8.19 0.50
N THR A 113 -3.76 8.23 1.46
CA THR A 113 -3.98 7.66 2.79
C THR A 113 -5.15 8.31 3.52
N HIS A 114 -5.44 9.60 3.25
CA HIS A 114 -6.59 10.33 3.79
C HIS A 114 -6.98 11.49 2.86
N GLY A 115 -8.26 11.88 2.92
CA GLY A 115 -8.86 12.97 2.14
C GLY A 115 -9.07 14.23 3.00
N ARG A 116 -10.31 14.65 3.17
CA ARG A 116 -10.78 15.94 3.67
C ARG A 116 -10.37 16.41 5.07
N GLY A 117 -9.50 15.76 5.82
CA GLY A 117 -9.23 16.13 7.21
C GLY A 117 -7.83 16.67 7.49
N PRO A 118 -7.68 17.75 8.30
CA PRO A 118 -6.38 18.23 8.77
C PRO A 118 -5.78 17.35 9.87
N LEU A 119 -6.47 16.28 10.27
CA LEU A 119 -6.13 15.44 11.39
C LEU A 119 -5.03 14.44 11.04
N GLY A 120 -3.82 14.85 11.33
CA GLY A 120 -2.71 13.98 11.69
C GLY A 120 -2.13 13.10 10.57
N ARG A 121 -0.88 13.31 10.28
CA ARG A 121 0.00 12.56 9.37
C ARG A 121 0.06 11.04 9.60
N PHE A 122 -0.68 10.50 10.57
CA PHE A 122 -0.59 9.12 11.06
C PHE A 122 -1.89 8.30 10.94
N TRP A 123 -2.93 8.82 10.26
CA TRP A 123 -4.21 8.12 10.20
C TRP A 123 -4.53 7.65 8.78
N LEU A 124 -4.86 6.37 8.66
CA LEU A 124 -5.46 5.82 7.44
C LEU A 124 -6.93 6.25 7.40
N GLY A 125 -7.37 6.84 6.28
CA GLY A 125 -8.76 7.25 6.09
C GLY A 125 -9.71 6.05 6.11
N SER A 126 -10.94 6.27 6.59
CA SER A 126 -11.94 5.20 6.74
C SER A 126 -12.28 4.48 5.42
N VAL A 127 -12.25 5.17 4.29
CA VAL A 127 -12.46 4.57 2.97
C VAL A 127 -11.25 3.72 2.56
N ALA A 128 -10.03 4.24 2.74
CA ALA A 128 -8.80 3.50 2.43
C ALA A 128 -8.69 2.23 3.30
N ASP A 129 -8.98 2.32 4.60
CA ASP A 129 -8.97 1.16 5.51
C ASP A 129 -9.99 0.10 5.10
N LYS A 130 -11.23 0.50 4.77
CA LYS A 130 -12.27 -0.44 4.34
C LYS A 130 -11.94 -1.09 2.99
N LEU A 131 -11.46 -0.31 2.01
CA LEU A 131 -11.06 -0.85 0.71
C LEU A 131 -9.90 -1.82 0.85
N LEU A 132 -8.89 -1.49 1.66
CA LEU A 132 -7.74 -2.35 1.90
C LEU A 132 -8.13 -3.73 2.46
N ARG A 133 -9.21 -3.80 3.26
CA ARG A 133 -9.74 -5.05 3.83
C ARG A 133 -10.60 -5.86 2.85
N GLN A 134 -11.21 -5.21 1.87
CA GLN A 134 -12.19 -5.85 0.97
C GLN A 134 -11.61 -6.20 -0.40
N LEU A 135 -10.56 -5.49 -0.82
CA LEU A 135 -9.99 -5.67 -2.14
C LEU A 135 -8.92 -6.75 -2.14
N SER A 136 -9.01 -7.68 -3.08
CA SER A 136 -7.97 -8.66 -3.38
C SER A 136 -6.94 -8.16 -4.41
N ILE A 137 -7.17 -6.99 -5.00
CA ILE A 137 -6.26 -6.33 -5.93
C ILE A 137 -5.30 -5.38 -5.21
N PRO A 138 -4.12 -5.08 -5.79
CA PRO A 138 -3.19 -4.14 -5.20
C PRO A 138 -3.78 -2.74 -5.02
N LEU A 139 -3.44 -2.13 -3.89
CA LEU A 139 -3.78 -0.76 -3.53
C LEU A 139 -2.50 0.05 -3.31
N LEU A 140 -2.25 1.05 -4.16
CA LEU A 140 -1.16 2.01 -3.98
C LEU A 140 -1.66 3.20 -3.17
N LEU A 141 -1.13 3.34 -1.96
CA LEU A 141 -1.42 4.44 -1.06
C LEU A 141 -0.34 5.51 -1.16
N VAL A 142 -0.74 6.74 -1.45
CA VAL A 142 0.13 7.91 -1.56
C VAL A 142 -0.15 8.85 -0.41
N HIS A 143 0.90 9.36 0.22
CA HIS A 143 0.74 10.39 1.26
C HIS A 143 0.46 11.75 0.62
N PRO A 144 -0.60 12.45 1.01
CA PRO A 144 -0.88 13.76 0.46
C PRO A 144 0.12 14.80 0.96
N GLY A 145 0.57 15.67 0.07
CA GLY A 145 1.37 16.83 0.40
C GLY A 145 0.53 17.97 0.99
N GLN A 146 1.19 19.03 1.44
CA GLN A 146 0.54 20.24 1.97
C GLN A 146 0.12 21.25 0.89
N THR A 147 0.70 21.14 -0.30
CA THR A 147 0.42 22.00 -1.45
C THR A 147 -0.46 21.25 -2.45
N ALA A 148 -1.08 21.97 -3.38
CA ALA A 148 -1.85 21.35 -4.46
C ALA A 148 -0.97 20.40 -5.29
N SER A 149 -1.56 19.30 -5.73
CA SER A 149 -0.89 18.30 -6.56
C SER A 149 -0.54 18.87 -7.94
N ASP A 150 0.71 18.68 -8.36
CA ASP A 150 1.13 18.97 -9.73
C ASP A 150 0.77 17.77 -10.65
N LEU A 151 -0.33 17.88 -11.39
CA LEU A 151 -0.80 16.82 -12.29
C LEU A 151 0.13 16.61 -13.51
N LYS A 152 1.06 17.52 -13.78
CA LYS A 152 2.06 17.36 -14.85
C LYS A 152 3.29 16.59 -14.38
N SER A 153 3.44 16.38 -13.08
CA SER A 153 4.55 15.57 -12.56
C SER A 153 4.43 14.12 -13.01
N ASP A 154 5.58 13.50 -13.25
CA ASP A 154 5.68 12.10 -13.69
C ASP A 154 6.53 11.29 -12.70
N PRO A 155 5.97 10.98 -11.52
CA PRO A 155 6.71 10.23 -10.51
C PRO A 155 7.11 8.85 -11.02
N VAL A 156 8.37 8.47 -10.76
CA VAL A 156 8.96 7.18 -11.11
C VAL A 156 9.49 6.54 -9.83
N PHE A 157 9.03 5.34 -9.55
CA PHE A 157 9.57 4.54 -8.45
C PHE A 157 10.82 3.80 -8.92
N LYS A 158 11.99 4.31 -8.60
CA LYS A 158 13.28 3.75 -9.05
C LYS A 158 13.79 2.64 -8.16
N HIS A 159 13.37 2.62 -6.89
CA HIS A 159 13.81 1.64 -5.91
C HIS A 159 12.65 1.19 -5.03
N ILE A 160 12.30 -0.09 -5.13
CA ILE A 160 11.20 -0.70 -4.38
C ILE A 160 11.77 -1.56 -3.25
N LEU A 161 11.42 -1.26 -2.00
CA LEU A 161 11.70 -2.10 -0.85
C LEU A 161 10.56 -3.09 -0.63
N ILE A 162 10.87 -4.37 -0.54
CA ILE A 162 9.90 -5.45 -0.36
C ILE A 162 10.23 -6.23 0.93
N PRO A 163 9.59 -5.89 2.06
CA PRO A 163 9.72 -6.65 3.29
C PRO A 163 9.00 -8.00 3.17
N LEU A 164 9.70 -9.08 3.53
CA LEU A 164 9.20 -10.45 3.48
C LEU A 164 9.43 -11.14 4.83
N ASP A 165 8.42 -11.85 5.34
CA ASP A 165 8.50 -12.56 6.60
C ASP A 165 8.77 -14.06 6.46
N GLY A 166 8.96 -14.53 5.23
CA GLY A 166 9.22 -15.92 4.87
C GLY A 166 7.96 -16.79 4.79
N SER A 167 6.78 -16.16 4.72
CA SER A 167 5.52 -16.86 4.41
C SER A 167 5.20 -16.76 2.92
N ASP A 168 4.55 -17.79 2.37
CA ASP A 168 4.03 -17.77 1.00
C ASP A 168 3.05 -16.61 0.78
N LEU A 169 2.39 -16.19 1.85
CA LEU A 169 1.48 -15.08 1.84
C LEU A 169 2.21 -13.77 1.53
N ALA A 170 3.32 -13.50 2.24
CA ALA A 170 4.14 -12.31 2.00
C ALA A 170 4.73 -12.28 0.58
N GLU A 171 4.97 -13.44 -0.03
CA GLU A 171 5.53 -13.51 -1.39
C GLU A 171 4.56 -13.06 -2.47
N ARG A 172 3.25 -13.05 -2.20
CA ARG A 172 2.24 -12.63 -3.18
C ARG A 172 2.44 -11.20 -3.67
N ILE A 173 3.00 -10.32 -2.83
CA ILE A 173 3.32 -8.93 -3.21
C ILE A 173 4.37 -8.84 -4.31
N LEU A 174 5.19 -9.89 -4.51
CA LEU A 174 6.23 -9.88 -5.53
C LEU A 174 5.67 -9.65 -6.94
N THR A 175 4.54 -10.28 -7.26
CA THR A 175 3.90 -10.12 -8.57
C THR A 175 3.46 -8.67 -8.86
N PRO A 176 2.65 -8.00 -8.02
CA PRO A 176 2.29 -6.61 -8.27
C PRO A 176 3.47 -5.65 -8.16
N ALA A 177 4.40 -5.88 -7.21
CA ALA A 177 5.57 -5.02 -7.04
C ALA A 177 6.51 -5.08 -8.27
N THR A 178 6.78 -6.28 -8.78
CA THR A 178 7.61 -6.45 -9.98
C THR A 178 6.90 -5.94 -11.24
N SER A 179 5.59 -6.14 -11.36
CA SER A 179 4.81 -5.58 -12.46
C SER A 179 4.85 -4.05 -12.48
N LEU A 180 4.79 -3.41 -11.30
CA LEU A 180 4.92 -1.95 -11.18
C LEU A 180 6.34 -1.49 -11.51
N GLY A 181 7.34 -2.16 -10.94
CA GLY A 181 8.72 -1.75 -11.11
C GLY A 181 9.25 -1.96 -12.53
N GLN A 182 8.78 -2.97 -13.26
CA GLN A 182 9.11 -3.16 -14.66
C GLN A 182 8.66 -1.99 -15.55
N LEU A 183 7.52 -1.35 -15.24
CA LEU A 183 7.05 -0.15 -15.95
C LEU A 183 7.99 1.05 -15.76
N MET A 184 8.79 1.03 -14.71
CA MET A 184 9.60 2.16 -14.25
C MET A 184 11.11 1.87 -14.25
N ALA A 185 11.51 0.68 -14.72
CA ALA A 185 12.89 0.18 -14.69
C ALA A 185 13.48 0.22 -13.26
N SER A 186 12.69 -0.20 -12.27
CA SER A 186 13.07 -0.16 -10.85
C SER A 186 14.11 -1.22 -10.49
N GLN A 187 14.90 -0.90 -9.46
CA GLN A 187 15.65 -1.90 -8.69
C GLN A 187 14.85 -2.32 -7.46
N TYR A 188 15.17 -3.48 -6.91
CA TYR A 188 14.43 -4.06 -5.78
C TYR A 188 15.37 -4.42 -4.64
N THR A 189 14.94 -4.18 -3.42
CA THR A 189 15.56 -4.74 -2.22
C THR A 189 14.58 -5.64 -1.51
N LEU A 190 14.87 -6.94 -1.46
CA LEU A 190 14.15 -7.90 -0.63
C LEU A 190 14.70 -7.79 0.78
N LEU A 191 13.84 -7.45 1.74
CA LEU A 191 14.21 -7.27 3.14
C LEU A 191 13.62 -8.37 4.01
N ARG A 192 14.48 -9.02 4.81
CA ARG A 192 14.08 -9.91 5.89
C ARG A 192 14.45 -9.30 7.23
N VAL A 193 13.46 -8.96 8.05
CA VAL A 193 13.68 -8.59 9.44
C VAL A 193 13.55 -9.86 10.29
N VAL A 194 14.60 -10.16 11.04
CA VAL A 194 14.69 -11.33 11.92
C VAL A 194 14.71 -10.82 13.36
N LYS A 195 13.89 -11.40 14.21
CA LYS A 195 13.96 -11.08 15.64
C LYS A 195 15.24 -11.68 16.22
N PRO A 196 15.98 -10.92 17.05
CA PRO A 196 17.12 -11.46 17.78
C PRO A 196 16.73 -12.67 18.63
N ALA A 197 17.62 -13.65 18.74
CA ALA A 197 17.37 -14.79 19.60
C ALA A 197 17.52 -14.39 21.07
N HIS A 198 16.51 -14.67 21.85
CA HIS A 198 16.52 -14.52 23.31
C HIS A 198 16.33 -15.93 23.92
N PRO A 199 17.40 -16.64 24.26
CA PRO A 199 17.26 -17.96 24.89
C PRO A 199 16.63 -17.81 26.27
N ALA A 200 15.67 -18.67 26.58
CA ALA A 200 15.23 -18.86 27.95
C ALA A 200 16.40 -19.36 28.79
N LEU A 201 16.65 -18.73 29.94
CA LEU A 201 17.69 -19.16 30.88
C LEU A 201 17.28 -20.53 31.44
N PRO A 202 18.05 -21.61 31.20
CA PRO A 202 17.83 -22.85 31.91
C PRO A 202 18.23 -22.64 33.37
N TYR A 203 17.35 -22.97 34.30
CA TYR A 203 17.70 -23.03 35.71
C TYR A 203 18.52 -24.33 35.92
N THR A 204 19.84 -24.21 35.96
CA THR A 204 20.72 -25.33 36.21
C THR A 204 21.38 -25.14 37.58
N GLU A 205 21.01 -25.99 38.54
CA GLU A 205 21.72 -26.07 39.81
C GLU A 205 23.14 -26.55 39.59
N GLY A 206 24.12 -25.79 40.11
CA GLY A 206 25.52 -26.25 40.20
C GLY A 206 26.53 -25.58 39.25
N LEU A 207 26.16 -24.72 38.32
CA LEU A 207 27.10 -23.97 37.49
C LEU A 207 27.43 -22.60 38.10
N SER A 208 28.68 -22.14 37.93
CA SER A 208 29.04 -20.77 38.27
C SER A 208 28.36 -19.78 37.27
N ILE A 209 28.04 -18.57 37.74
CA ILE A 209 27.42 -17.51 36.89
C ILE A 209 28.24 -17.27 35.63
N ALA A 210 29.57 -17.33 35.68
CA ALA A 210 30.44 -17.13 34.53
C ALA A 210 30.33 -18.27 33.50
N GLN A 211 30.25 -19.54 33.94
CA GLN A 211 30.05 -20.69 33.06
C GLN A 211 28.67 -20.64 32.38
N MET A 212 27.63 -20.33 33.15
CA MET A 212 26.29 -20.16 32.62
C MET A 212 26.22 -19.02 31.58
N ALA A 213 26.90 -17.89 31.84
CA ALA A 213 26.94 -16.77 30.89
C ALA A 213 27.65 -17.16 29.58
N GLY A 214 28.74 -17.93 29.64
CA GLY A 214 29.45 -18.44 28.47
C GLY A 214 28.55 -19.34 27.59
N GLU A 215 27.96 -20.37 28.20
CA GLU A 215 27.05 -21.28 27.49
C GLU A 215 25.85 -20.59 26.88
N ILE A 216 25.30 -19.56 27.52
CA ILE A 216 24.21 -18.76 27.02
C ILE A 216 24.64 -17.96 25.79
N LEU A 217 25.80 -17.29 25.85
CA LEU A 217 26.34 -16.53 24.74
C LEU A 217 26.59 -17.41 23.50
N ASP A 218 27.23 -18.55 23.68
CA ASP A 218 27.48 -19.52 22.61
C ASP A 218 26.16 -20.00 21.97
N ARG A 219 25.15 -20.24 22.80
CA ARG A 219 23.84 -20.65 22.34
C ARG A 219 23.12 -19.55 21.57
N ILE A 220 23.22 -18.27 22.01
CA ILE A 220 22.69 -17.11 21.30
C ILE A 220 23.37 -16.98 19.93
N GLU A 221 24.71 -17.04 19.89
CA GLU A 221 25.45 -16.91 18.63
C GLU A 221 25.08 -18.02 17.64
N LYS A 222 24.96 -19.24 18.12
CA LYS A 222 24.54 -20.38 17.29
C LYS A 222 23.14 -20.16 16.72
N LEU A 223 22.15 -19.81 17.55
CA LEU A 223 20.79 -19.53 17.12
C LEU A 223 20.72 -18.35 16.15
N GLN A 224 21.44 -17.28 16.40
CA GLN A 224 21.49 -16.13 15.47
C GLN A 224 22.14 -16.51 14.14
N SER A 225 23.16 -17.35 14.14
CA SER A 225 23.79 -17.88 12.93
C SER A 225 22.81 -18.74 12.12
N GLU A 226 22.07 -19.63 12.77
CA GLU A 226 21.04 -20.47 12.13
C GLU A 226 19.94 -19.62 11.51
N LEU A 227 19.40 -18.65 12.25
CA LEU A 227 18.37 -17.71 11.76
C LEU A 227 18.88 -16.87 10.58
N ARG A 228 20.16 -16.46 10.61
CA ARG A 228 20.79 -15.73 9.50
C ARG A 228 20.91 -16.59 8.26
N MET A 229 21.35 -17.84 8.41
CA MET A 229 21.47 -18.79 7.30
C MET A 229 20.10 -19.09 6.67
N GLU A 230 19.08 -19.34 7.48
CA GLU A 230 17.70 -19.54 7.01
C GLU A 230 17.22 -18.33 6.20
N ALA A 231 17.34 -17.13 6.77
CA ALA A 231 16.92 -15.89 6.12
C ALA A 231 17.69 -15.62 4.82
N HIS A 232 18.99 -15.92 4.81
CA HIS A 232 19.85 -15.79 3.64
C HIS A 232 19.45 -16.76 2.53
N SER A 233 19.29 -18.03 2.86
CA SER A 233 18.86 -19.05 1.89
C SER A 233 17.51 -18.71 1.27
N TYR A 234 16.55 -18.30 2.09
CA TYR A 234 15.23 -17.88 1.65
C TYR A 234 15.29 -16.70 0.66
N LEU A 235 15.94 -15.59 1.07
CA LEU A 235 16.02 -14.40 0.20
C LEU A 235 16.82 -14.64 -1.07
N THR A 236 17.90 -15.45 -0.99
CA THR A 236 18.72 -15.79 -2.15
C THR A 236 17.92 -16.57 -3.17
N GLY A 237 17.16 -17.57 -2.75
CA GLY A 237 16.31 -18.35 -3.67
C GLY A 237 15.25 -17.49 -4.37
N LEU A 238 14.65 -16.53 -3.68
CA LEU A 238 13.73 -15.58 -4.30
C LEU A 238 14.45 -14.61 -5.24
N ALA A 239 15.58 -14.06 -4.81
CA ALA A 239 16.33 -13.12 -5.63
C ALA A 239 16.84 -13.77 -6.93
N GLU A 240 17.25 -15.03 -6.90
CA GLU A 240 17.67 -15.78 -8.09
C GLU A 240 16.52 -15.96 -9.08
N LYS A 241 15.31 -16.31 -8.60
CA LYS A 241 14.11 -16.40 -9.43
C LYS A 241 13.79 -15.07 -10.13
N LEU A 242 13.89 -13.97 -9.38
CA LEU A 242 13.60 -12.63 -9.92
C LEU A 242 14.71 -12.15 -10.88
N ARG A 243 15.98 -12.43 -10.57
CA ARG A 243 17.12 -12.11 -11.46
C ARG A 243 17.07 -12.89 -12.76
N ALA A 244 16.59 -14.14 -12.74
CA ALA A 244 16.34 -14.93 -13.95
C ALA A 244 15.33 -14.24 -14.90
N SER A 245 14.46 -13.37 -14.37
CA SER A 245 13.56 -12.50 -15.14
C SER A 245 14.17 -11.13 -15.47
N SER A 246 15.50 -11.00 -15.40
CA SER A 246 16.26 -9.77 -15.71
C SER A 246 15.96 -8.59 -14.77
N LEU A 247 15.53 -8.86 -13.53
CA LEU A 247 15.29 -7.83 -12.53
C LEU A 247 16.55 -7.55 -11.70
N HIS A 248 16.79 -6.29 -11.36
CA HIS A 248 17.88 -5.87 -10.49
C HIS A 248 17.47 -6.03 -9.03
N VAL A 249 17.87 -7.14 -8.38
CA VAL A 249 17.44 -7.49 -7.03
C VAL A 249 18.63 -7.57 -6.09
N ARG A 250 18.52 -6.89 -4.93
CA ARG A 250 19.42 -7.00 -3.77
C ARG A 250 18.67 -7.66 -2.63
N THR A 251 19.41 -8.28 -1.72
CA THR A 251 18.87 -8.89 -0.49
C THR A 251 19.44 -8.19 0.73
N ARG A 252 18.62 -8.02 1.75
CA ARG A 252 19.00 -7.40 3.02
C ARG A 252 18.42 -8.19 4.19
N ILE A 253 19.22 -8.47 5.20
CA ILE A 253 18.80 -9.10 6.46
C ILE A 253 19.13 -8.14 7.59
N VAL A 254 18.15 -7.85 8.42
CA VAL A 254 18.28 -6.98 9.59
C VAL A 254 17.80 -7.74 10.82
N PHE A 255 18.60 -7.71 11.89
CA PHE A 255 18.20 -8.24 13.20
C PHE A 255 17.63 -7.09 14.03
N GLU A 256 16.32 -7.12 14.26
CA GLU A 256 15.62 -6.06 15.00
C GLU A 256 14.33 -6.62 15.62
N GLU A 257 14.06 -6.20 16.86
CA GLU A 257 12.87 -6.62 17.60
C GLU A 257 11.58 -6.08 16.97
N HIS A 258 11.65 -4.85 16.47
CA HIS A 258 10.52 -4.12 15.92
C HIS A 258 10.56 -4.05 14.39
N ALA A 259 9.94 -5.04 13.74
CA ALA A 259 9.97 -5.17 12.28
C ALA A 259 9.57 -3.89 11.53
N ALA A 260 8.51 -3.19 11.97
CA ALA A 260 8.08 -1.97 11.30
C ALA A 260 9.13 -0.84 11.38
N ALA A 261 9.79 -0.67 12.52
CA ALA A 261 10.86 0.31 12.68
C ALA A 261 12.07 -0.03 11.77
N ALA A 262 12.44 -1.31 11.71
CA ALA A 262 13.49 -1.78 10.82
C ALA A 262 13.17 -1.54 9.34
N ILE A 263 11.94 -1.80 8.92
CA ILE A 263 11.49 -1.56 7.54
C ILE A 263 11.58 -0.08 7.18
N LEU A 264 11.08 0.81 8.05
CA LEU A 264 11.13 2.26 7.83
C LEU A 264 12.56 2.80 7.81
N HIS A 265 13.40 2.32 8.71
CA HIS A 265 14.83 2.67 8.74
C HIS A 265 15.55 2.20 7.46
N GLU A 266 15.33 0.95 7.05
CA GLU A 266 15.97 0.38 5.86
C GLU A 266 15.48 1.07 4.58
N ALA A 267 14.18 1.44 4.50
CA ALA A 267 13.64 2.20 3.38
C ALA A 267 14.39 3.52 3.16
N THR A 268 14.69 4.23 4.25
CA THR A 268 15.48 5.47 4.20
C THR A 268 16.94 5.17 3.86
N SER A 269 17.54 4.17 4.50
CA SER A 269 18.97 3.83 4.36
C SER A 269 19.33 3.34 2.96
N CYS A 270 18.45 2.59 2.31
CA CYS A 270 18.67 2.10 0.94
C CYS A 270 18.20 3.07 -0.13
N GLY A 271 17.58 4.19 0.23
CA GLY A 271 17.03 5.16 -0.71
C GLY A 271 15.84 4.61 -1.50
N ALA A 272 14.99 3.81 -0.87
CA ALA A 272 13.74 3.37 -1.48
C ALA A 272 12.80 4.56 -1.66
N ASP A 273 12.01 4.52 -2.71
CA ASP A 273 10.96 5.50 -3.01
C ASP A 273 9.55 4.87 -3.05
N LEU A 274 9.47 3.56 -2.84
CA LEU A 274 8.24 2.79 -2.65
C LEU A 274 8.49 1.62 -1.70
N ILE A 275 7.55 1.36 -0.80
CA ILE A 275 7.50 0.12 -0.02
C ILE A 275 6.36 -0.75 -0.59
N ALA A 276 6.63 -2.02 -0.86
CA ALA A 276 5.60 -2.96 -1.32
C ALA A 276 5.52 -4.14 -0.36
N MET A 277 4.33 -4.40 0.23
CA MET A 277 4.15 -5.46 1.21
C MET A 277 2.72 -6.00 1.23
N GLU A 278 2.57 -7.22 1.72
CA GLU A 278 1.26 -7.78 2.06
C GLU A 278 0.71 -7.16 3.34
N THR A 279 -0.62 -7.12 3.44
CA THR A 279 -1.29 -6.64 4.65
C THR A 279 -1.16 -7.60 5.83
N HIS A 280 -0.90 -8.88 5.58
CA HIS A 280 -0.77 -9.94 6.57
C HIS A 280 0.48 -10.79 6.31
N GLY A 281 1.02 -11.38 7.39
CA GLY A 281 2.14 -12.30 7.33
C GLY A 281 1.85 -13.54 8.19
N ARG A 282 2.89 -14.13 8.80
CA ARG A 282 2.84 -15.37 9.60
C ARG A 282 1.77 -15.43 10.70
N GLY A 283 1.26 -14.28 11.18
CA GLY A 283 0.30 -14.20 12.27
C GLY A 283 -1.16 -14.12 11.86
N GLY A 284 -1.51 -14.40 10.62
CA GLY A 284 -2.79 -14.13 9.95
C GLY A 284 -4.05 -14.80 10.53
N LEU A 285 -4.40 -14.52 11.79
CA LEU A 285 -5.57 -15.07 12.47
C LEU A 285 -6.87 -14.29 12.27
N SER A 286 -6.86 -13.15 11.59
CA SER A 286 -8.09 -12.38 11.36
C SER A 286 -8.03 -11.62 10.04
N ARG A 287 -8.79 -12.08 9.07
CA ARG A 287 -8.99 -11.44 7.74
C ARG A 287 -9.63 -10.04 7.83
N LEU A 288 -10.06 -9.63 9.04
CA LEU A 288 -10.76 -8.36 9.26
C LEU A 288 -9.84 -7.21 9.71
N PHE A 289 -8.56 -7.46 9.98
CA PHE A 289 -7.65 -6.44 10.49
C PHE A 289 -6.39 -6.33 9.64
N LEU A 290 -5.94 -5.11 9.40
CA LEU A 290 -4.62 -4.82 8.85
C LEU A 290 -3.55 -5.36 9.82
N GLY A 291 -2.58 -6.13 9.30
CA GLY A 291 -1.52 -6.69 10.11
C GLY A 291 -0.72 -5.61 10.85
N SER A 292 -0.31 -5.91 12.09
CA SER A 292 0.33 -4.93 12.98
C SER A 292 1.61 -4.29 12.41
N VAL A 293 2.35 -4.99 11.56
CA VAL A 293 3.54 -4.46 10.89
C VAL A 293 3.12 -3.54 9.74
N ALA A 294 2.19 -3.98 8.90
CA ALA A 294 1.69 -3.19 7.77
C ALA A 294 1.03 -1.88 8.24
N ASP A 295 0.22 -1.92 9.30
CA ASP A 295 -0.38 -0.72 9.91
C ASP A 295 0.67 0.27 10.39
N LYS A 296 1.69 -0.21 11.12
CA LYS A 296 2.78 0.64 11.62
C LYS A 296 3.66 1.20 10.50
N VAL A 297 3.96 0.41 9.47
CA VAL A 297 4.71 0.87 8.30
C VAL A 297 3.92 1.94 7.55
N LEU A 298 2.64 1.69 7.29
CA LEU A 298 1.78 2.64 6.58
C LEU A 298 1.65 3.98 7.32
N ARG A 299 1.51 3.93 8.65
CA ARG A 299 1.44 5.14 9.48
C ARG A 299 2.77 5.86 9.63
N GLY A 300 3.87 5.13 9.67
CA GLY A 300 5.21 5.69 9.88
C GLY A 300 5.94 6.10 8.60
N SER A 301 5.50 5.61 7.44
CA SER A 301 6.14 5.92 6.16
C SER A 301 5.69 7.28 5.62
N MET A 302 6.62 7.99 5.00
CA MET A 302 6.33 9.12 4.13
C MET A 302 6.38 8.73 2.64
N LEU A 303 6.85 7.52 2.35
CA LEU A 303 6.91 6.96 1.01
C LEU A 303 5.54 6.39 0.62
N PRO A 304 5.19 6.36 -0.66
CA PRO A 304 4.08 5.57 -1.15
C PRO A 304 4.21 4.10 -0.73
N VAL A 305 3.07 3.47 -0.44
CA VAL A 305 3.03 2.06 -0.03
C VAL A 305 2.09 1.29 -0.95
N LEU A 306 2.62 0.27 -1.62
CA LEU A 306 1.84 -0.70 -2.38
C LEU A 306 1.46 -1.85 -1.45
N LEU A 307 0.18 -2.01 -1.23
CA LEU A 307 -0.37 -3.06 -0.37
C LEU A 307 -1.23 -4.02 -1.18
N GLN A 308 -1.20 -5.27 -0.79
CA GLN A 308 -2.14 -6.27 -1.28
C GLN A 308 -2.74 -7.02 -0.10
N HIS A 309 -4.05 -7.26 -0.16
CA HIS A 309 -4.73 -8.14 0.78
C HIS A 309 -4.75 -9.55 0.17
N PRO A 310 -4.49 -10.60 0.96
CA PRO A 310 -4.54 -11.96 0.45
C PRO A 310 -5.94 -12.28 -0.07
N SER A 311 -6.02 -12.68 -1.34
CA SER A 311 -7.20 -13.34 -1.89
C SER A 311 -7.35 -14.74 -1.29
N GLU A 312 -8.56 -15.19 -1.10
CA GLU A 312 -8.88 -16.57 -0.67
C GLU A 312 -8.27 -17.63 -1.56
#